data_2ff4dab24d9442097459c56dd0b84088
#
_entry.id   2ff4dab24d9442097459c56dd0b84088
#
_cell.length_a   1.000
_cell.length_b   1.000
_cell.length_c   1.000
_cell.angle_alpha   90.00
_cell.angle_beta   90.00
_cell.angle_gamma   90.00
#
_symmetry.space_group_name_H-M   'P 1'
#
loop_
_entity.id
_entity.type
_entity.pdbx_description
1 polymer ?
#
loop_
_entity_poly.entity_id
_entity_poly.type
_entity_poly.pdbx_seq_one_letter_code
_entity_poly.pdbx_strand_id
1 'polypeptide(L)'
;MSLSAAALATGAFCPHGDFEIAGAAGGPLHGLTFATKDIFDIAGRVTGCGNPDWLASHAPAAKNATAVQTLLNAGAHMIGKTITDELAFSLNGQNFHYGTPRNAVTPDRVPGGSSCGSASAVAHGIVALPFGSDTRASVRIPACPH
;
A
#
# COMPACT_ATOMS: atom_id res chain seq x y z
N MET A 1 -6.33 -10.20 11.91
CA MET A 1 -5.76 -9.29 12.95
C MET A 1 -5.89 -7.89 12.42
N SER A 2 -6.26 -6.91 13.21
CA SER A 2 -6.32 -5.51 12.79
C SER A 2 -4.92 -4.91 12.77
N LEU A 3 -4.68 -3.94 11.89
CA LEU A 3 -3.44 -3.17 11.87
C LEU A 3 -3.10 -2.63 13.26
N SER A 4 -1.83 -2.66 13.64
CA SER A 4 -1.40 -2.14 14.93
C SER A 4 -1.64 -0.62 15.04
N ALA A 5 -1.79 -0.11 16.27
CA ALA A 5 -1.90 1.33 16.49
C ALA A 5 -0.73 2.11 15.88
N ALA A 6 0.48 1.54 15.91
CA ALA A 6 1.65 2.12 15.26
C ALA A 6 1.50 2.21 13.73
N ALA A 7 0.97 1.16 13.10
CA ALA A 7 0.71 1.17 11.66
C ALA A 7 -0.34 2.21 11.27
N LEU A 8 -1.43 2.29 12.03
CA LEU A 8 -2.49 3.30 11.81
C LEU A 8 -1.97 4.73 11.98
N ALA A 9 -1.11 4.97 12.97
CA ALA A 9 -0.54 6.30 13.25
C ALA A 9 0.35 6.84 12.11
N THR A 10 0.82 5.98 11.20
CA THR A 10 1.59 6.42 10.02
C THR A 10 0.73 7.09 8.96
N GLY A 11 -0.58 6.85 8.97
CA GLY A 11 -1.47 7.25 7.88
C GLY A 11 -1.19 6.53 6.55
N ALA A 12 -0.43 5.44 6.57
CA ALA A 12 0.01 4.74 5.36
C ALA A 12 -1.07 3.84 4.73
N PHE A 13 -2.06 3.42 5.51
CA PHE A 13 -3.06 2.43 5.09
C PHE A 13 -4.41 3.06 4.74
N CYS A 14 -5.06 2.51 3.73
CA CYS A 14 -6.41 2.92 3.37
C CYS A 14 -7.41 2.55 4.48
N PRO A 15 -8.49 3.34 4.71
CA PRO A 15 -9.53 2.98 5.67
C PRO A 15 -10.18 1.62 5.41
N HIS A 16 -10.30 1.23 4.13
CA HIS A 16 -10.82 -0.07 3.68
C HIS A 16 -9.73 -1.13 3.51
N GLY A 17 -8.48 -0.78 3.84
CA GLY A 17 -7.28 -1.61 3.61
C GLY A 17 -6.85 -2.46 4.80
N ASP A 18 -7.59 -2.46 5.91
CA ASP A 18 -7.26 -3.24 7.12
C ASP A 18 -7.74 -4.69 6.99
N PHE A 19 -6.91 -5.55 6.42
CA PHE A 19 -7.14 -6.98 6.33
C PHE A 19 -5.83 -7.72 6.08
N GLU A 20 -5.83 -9.03 6.33
CA GLU A 20 -4.67 -9.89 6.12
C GLU A 20 -4.96 -11.02 5.14
N ILE A 21 -3.94 -11.45 4.42
CA ILE A 21 -3.97 -12.65 3.59
C ILE A 21 -2.69 -13.43 3.86
N ALA A 22 -2.84 -14.64 4.36
CA ALA A 22 -1.71 -15.53 4.60
C ALA A 22 -1.05 -15.94 3.27
N GLY A 23 0.26 -15.89 3.22
CA GLY A 23 1.04 -16.49 2.14
C GLY A 23 1.06 -18.00 2.21
N ALA A 24 1.57 -18.64 1.17
CA ALA A 24 1.78 -20.08 1.15
C ALA A 24 2.68 -20.52 2.30
N ALA A 25 2.45 -21.72 2.81
CA ALA A 25 3.31 -22.32 3.83
C ALA A 25 4.71 -22.58 3.24
N GLY A 26 5.71 -21.94 3.79
CA GLY A 26 7.08 -21.98 3.28
C GLY A 26 7.32 -21.04 2.08
N GLY A 27 8.45 -21.22 1.42
CA GLY A 27 8.87 -20.37 0.30
C GLY A 27 9.90 -19.32 0.71
N PRO A 28 10.52 -18.65 -0.29
CA PRO A 28 11.66 -17.76 -0.05
C PRO A 28 11.30 -16.49 0.72
N LEU A 29 10.02 -16.11 0.77
CA LEU A 29 9.53 -14.92 1.47
C LEU A 29 8.73 -15.27 2.73
N HIS A 30 8.78 -16.52 3.18
CA HIS A 30 8.06 -16.95 4.38
C HIS A 30 8.52 -16.15 5.61
N GLY A 31 7.55 -15.65 6.39
CA GLY A 31 7.82 -14.81 7.56
C GLY A 31 7.98 -13.31 7.25
N LEU A 32 8.02 -12.92 5.97
CA LEU A 32 8.03 -11.51 5.59
C LEU A 32 6.60 -10.98 5.40
N THR A 33 6.37 -9.75 5.84
CA THR A 33 5.12 -9.04 5.63
C THR A 33 5.22 -8.08 4.45
N PHE A 34 4.10 -7.90 3.73
CA PHE A 34 3.98 -6.85 2.72
C PHE A 34 2.63 -6.14 2.79
N ALA A 35 2.60 -4.94 2.26
CA ALA A 35 1.37 -4.21 1.97
C ALA A 35 1.42 -3.72 0.53
N THR A 36 0.26 -3.63 -0.11
CA THR A 36 0.18 -3.28 -1.52
C THR A 36 -0.54 -1.96 -1.72
N LYS A 37 -0.04 -1.14 -2.64
CA LYS A 37 -0.69 0.09 -3.07
C LYS A 37 -2.12 -0.19 -3.56
N ASP A 38 -3.06 0.69 -3.21
CA ASP A 38 -4.48 0.51 -3.53
C ASP A 38 -4.83 0.79 -5.00
N ILE A 39 -4.02 0.27 -5.90
CA ILE A 39 -4.27 0.13 -7.34
C ILE A 39 -4.13 -1.32 -7.81
N PHE A 40 -3.72 -2.23 -6.91
CA PHE A 40 -3.60 -3.64 -7.22
C PHE A 40 -4.85 -4.39 -6.76
N ASP A 41 -5.40 -5.20 -7.64
CA ASP A 41 -6.56 -6.02 -7.35
C ASP A 41 -6.27 -7.09 -6.30
N ILE A 42 -7.20 -7.23 -5.37
CA ILE A 42 -7.24 -8.30 -4.37
C ILE A 42 -8.57 -9.01 -4.51
N ALA A 43 -8.55 -10.31 -4.68
CA ALA A 43 -9.76 -11.12 -4.84
C ALA A 43 -10.79 -10.86 -3.74
N GLY A 44 -12.03 -10.60 -4.14
CA GLY A 44 -13.14 -10.31 -3.23
C GLY A 44 -13.11 -8.90 -2.62
N ARG A 45 -12.20 -8.02 -3.03
CA ARG A 45 -12.07 -6.64 -2.56
C ARG A 45 -12.15 -5.63 -3.70
N VAL A 46 -12.72 -4.47 -3.42
CA VAL A 46 -12.71 -3.36 -4.38
C VAL A 46 -11.34 -2.69 -4.35
N THR A 47 -10.81 -2.32 -5.50
CA THR A 47 -9.62 -1.49 -5.62
C THR A 47 -10.05 -0.03 -5.65
N GLY A 48 -9.67 0.74 -4.61
CA GLY A 48 -10.21 2.08 -4.37
C GLY A 48 -9.50 3.20 -5.12
N CYS A 49 -8.28 2.95 -5.61
CA CYS A 49 -7.48 3.93 -6.38
C CYS A 49 -7.32 5.29 -5.69
N GLY A 50 -7.39 5.34 -4.35
CA GLY A 50 -7.27 6.57 -3.59
C GLY A 50 -8.49 7.50 -3.68
N ASN A 51 -9.66 7.01 -4.14
CA ASN A 51 -10.87 7.81 -4.31
C ASN A 51 -12.10 7.07 -3.78
N PRO A 52 -12.89 7.66 -2.86
CA PRO A 52 -14.05 7.01 -2.26
C PRO A 52 -15.21 6.78 -3.24
N ASP A 53 -15.41 7.64 -4.23
CA ASP A 53 -16.46 7.48 -5.23
C ASP A 53 -16.11 6.35 -6.21
N TRP A 54 -14.83 6.22 -6.56
CA TRP A 54 -14.34 5.07 -7.30
C TRP A 54 -14.57 3.78 -6.51
N LEU A 55 -14.19 3.76 -5.24
CA LEU A 55 -14.41 2.62 -4.35
C LEU A 55 -15.89 2.21 -4.28
N ALA A 56 -16.80 3.17 -4.18
CA ALA A 56 -18.25 2.93 -4.06
C ALA A 56 -18.90 2.46 -5.38
N SER A 57 -18.32 2.80 -6.52
CA SER A 57 -18.91 2.54 -7.85
C SER A 57 -18.37 1.30 -8.56
N HIS A 58 -17.34 0.65 -8.02
CA HIS A 58 -16.73 -0.51 -8.66
C HIS A 58 -16.98 -1.80 -7.89
N ALA A 59 -17.01 -2.91 -8.62
CA ALA A 59 -17.19 -4.23 -8.06
C ALA A 59 -15.89 -4.79 -7.46
N PRO A 60 -15.98 -5.71 -6.50
CA PRO A 60 -14.81 -6.45 -6.02
C PRO A 60 -14.12 -7.21 -7.15
N ALA A 61 -12.79 -7.23 -7.11
CA ALA A 61 -11.99 -7.94 -8.10
C ALA A 61 -12.22 -9.46 -8.02
N ALA A 62 -12.28 -10.13 -9.15
CA ALA A 62 -12.50 -11.58 -9.22
C ALA A 62 -11.24 -12.38 -8.83
N LYS A 63 -10.05 -11.80 -8.96
CA LYS A 63 -8.76 -12.45 -8.68
C LYS A 63 -7.73 -11.44 -8.20
N ASN A 64 -6.69 -11.93 -7.55
CA ASN A 64 -5.53 -11.11 -7.21
C ASN A 64 -4.78 -10.65 -8.47
N ALA A 65 -4.21 -9.45 -8.42
CA ALA A 65 -3.20 -9.04 -9.39
C ALA A 65 -2.04 -10.05 -9.40
N THR A 66 -1.51 -10.36 -10.58
CA THR A 66 -0.47 -11.39 -10.75
C THR A 66 0.72 -11.18 -9.82
N ALA A 67 1.18 -9.94 -9.69
CA ALA A 67 2.31 -9.62 -8.82
C ALA A 67 2.01 -9.85 -7.33
N VAL A 68 0.81 -9.54 -6.86
CA VAL A 68 0.37 -9.85 -5.49
C VAL A 68 0.31 -11.36 -5.26
N GLN A 69 -0.27 -12.10 -6.21
CA GLN A 69 -0.35 -13.56 -6.11
C GLN A 69 1.04 -14.20 -6.10
N THR A 70 1.99 -13.64 -6.84
CA THR A 70 3.39 -14.11 -6.82
C THR A 70 4.02 -13.98 -5.43
N LEU A 71 3.82 -12.85 -4.74
CA LEU A 71 4.33 -12.66 -3.37
C LEU A 71 3.68 -13.63 -2.38
N LEU A 72 2.35 -13.81 -2.48
CA LEU A 72 1.62 -14.77 -1.64
C LEU A 72 2.11 -16.21 -1.88
N ASN A 73 2.31 -16.62 -3.13
CA ASN A 73 2.83 -17.95 -3.47
C ASN A 73 4.27 -18.16 -2.98
N ALA A 74 5.06 -17.10 -2.90
CA ALA A 74 6.41 -17.12 -2.33
C ALA A 74 6.43 -17.15 -0.79
N GLY A 75 5.27 -17.12 -0.14
CA GLY A 75 5.14 -17.23 1.31
C GLY A 75 5.03 -15.91 2.06
N ALA A 76 5.08 -14.76 1.37
CA ALA A 76 4.92 -13.47 2.03
C ALA A 76 3.48 -13.27 2.53
N HIS A 77 3.33 -12.67 3.73
CA HIS A 77 2.05 -12.39 4.36
C HIS A 77 1.61 -10.96 4.07
N MET A 78 0.44 -10.78 3.45
CA MET A 78 -0.12 -9.46 3.19
C MET A 78 -0.86 -8.93 4.42
N ILE A 79 -0.58 -7.68 4.80
CA ILE A 79 -1.21 -7.04 5.97
C ILE A 79 -2.08 -5.82 5.63
N GLY A 80 -2.39 -5.60 4.36
CA GLY A 80 -3.34 -4.56 3.96
C GLY A 80 -3.01 -3.82 2.70
N LYS A 81 -3.85 -2.80 2.40
CA LYS A 81 -3.67 -1.90 1.26
C LYS A 81 -3.23 -0.51 1.72
N THR A 82 -2.27 0.05 1.02
CA THR A 82 -1.68 1.36 1.33
C THR A 82 -2.27 2.46 0.46
N ILE A 83 -2.32 3.68 1.02
CA ILE A 83 -2.79 4.88 0.34
C ILE A 83 -1.94 5.15 -0.92
N THR A 84 -2.61 5.62 -1.95
CA THR A 84 -2.03 6.19 -3.17
C THR A 84 -2.52 7.61 -3.35
N ASP A 85 -1.78 8.44 -4.08
CA ASP A 85 -2.35 9.66 -4.63
C ASP A 85 -3.59 9.30 -5.44
N GLU A 86 -4.58 10.19 -5.48
CA GLU A 86 -5.84 9.95 -6.15
C GLU A 86 -5.62 9.49 -7.59
N LEU A 87 -6.23 8.36 -7.98
CA LEU A 87 -6.07 7.70 -9.28
C LEU A 87 -4.60 7.48 -9.69
N ALA A 88 -3.68 7.44 -8.72
CA ALA A 88 -2.23 7.39 -8.92
C ALA A 88 -1.68 8.55 -9.78
N PHE A 89 -2.40 9.67 -9.86
CA PHE A 89 -2.10 10.80 -10.74
C PHE A 89 -1.55 12.01 -9.98
N SER A 90 -0.45 11.82 -9.27
CA SER A 90 0.37 12.84 -8.62
C SER A 90 1.71 12.22 -8.21
N LEU A 91 2.66 13.05 -7.81
CA LEU A 91 3.96 12.65 -7.28
C LEU A 91 4.23 13.23 -5.88
N ASN A 92 3.25 13.90 -5.28
CA ASN A 92 3.42 14.56 -3.98
C ASN A 92 3.19 13.61 -2.79
N GLY A 93 2.34 12.61 -2.95
CA GLY A 93 1.97 11.71 -1.86
C GLY A 93 0.90 12.29 -0.95
N GLN A 94 0.09 13.20 -1.45
CA GLN A 94 -1.02 13.83 -0.74
C GLN A 94 -2.35 13.37 -1.34
N ASN A 95 -3.17 12.69 -0.55
CA ASN A 95 -4.50 12.30 -0.97
C ASN A 95 -5.53 13.18 -0.27
N PHE A 96 -6.40 13.83 -1.06
CA PHE A 96 -7.43 14.73 -0.55
C PHE A 96 -8.43 14.03 0.37
N HIS A 97 -8.77 12.78 0.07
CA HIS A 97 -9.82 12.02 0.77
C HIS A 97 -9.29 11.29 2.02
N TYR A 98 -8.07 10.75 1.94
CA TYR A 98 -7.52 9.84 2.95
C TYR A 98 -6.34 10.43 3.73
N GLY A 99 -5.93 11.65 3.36
CA GLY A 99 -4.83 12.34 4.04
C GLY A 99 -3.46 12.05 3.45
N THR A 100 -2.44 12.47 4.17
CA THR A 100 -1.03 12.39 3.77
C THR A 100 -0.30 11.42 4.70
N PRO A 101 0.25 10.31 4.19
CA PRO A 101 1.11 9.44 4.98
C PRO A 101 2.33 10.20 5.52
N ARG A 102 2.77 9.85 6.72
CA ARG A 102 3.92 10.51 7.35
C ARG A 102 5.20 10.14 6.62
N ASN A 103 6.04 11.14 6.37
CA ASN A 103 7.43 10.92 5.98
C ASN A 103 8.23 10.56 7.24
N ALA A 104 8.85 9.37 7.27
CA ALA A 104 9.56 8.89 8.44
C ALA A 104 10.91 9.60 8.67
N VAL A 105 11.52 10.11 7.60
CA VAL A 105 12.85 10.74 7.62
C VAL A 105 12.73 12.25 7.86
N THR A 106 11.79 12.90 7.18
CA THR A 106 11.53 14.34 7.27
C THR A 106 10.04 14.59 7.53
N PRO A 107 9.57 14.46 8.79
CA PRO A 107 8.14 14.48 9.14
C PRO A 107 7.39 15.78 8.77
N ASP A 108 8.11 16.86 8.54
CA ASP A 108 7.62 18.17 8.10
C ASP A 108 7.47 18.30 6.58
N ARG A 109 7.82 17.26 5.83
CA ARG A 109 7.73 17.22 4.37
C ARG A 109 6.74 16.17 3.89
N VAL A 110 6.27 16.34 2.65
CA VAL A 110 5.45 15.34 1.97
C VAL A 110 6.26 14.06 1.70
N PRO A 111 5.64 12.89 1.69
CA PRO A 111 6.35 11.62 1.51
C PRO A 111 6.78 11.34 0.06
N GLY A 112 6.27 12.11 -0.91
CA GLY A 112 6.36 11.76 -2.32
C GLY A 112 5.37 10.66 -2.70
N GLY A 113 5.06 10.55 -3.99
CA GLY A 113 4.02 9.66 -4.50
C GLY A 113 4.27 9.19 -5.94
N SER A 114 3.31 8.46 -6.45
CA SER A 114 1.98 8.13 -5.93
C SER A 114 1.96 6.90 -4.99
N SER A 115 3.04 6.16 -4.78
CA SER A 115 3.11 5.04 -3.84
C SER A 115 3.46 5.49 -2.41
N CYS A 116 2.87 6.61 -1.96
CA CYS A 116 3.18 7.29 -0.71
C CYS A 116 2.96 6.41 0.53
N GLY A 117 1.85 5.69 0.60
CA GLY A 117 1.55 4.79 1.71
C GLY A 117 2.52 3.60 1.77
N SER A 118 2.89 3.03 0.61
CA SER A 118 3.85 1.92 0.56
C SER A 118 5.23 2.36 1.06
N ALA A 119 5.69 3.53 0.65
CA ALA A 119 6.96 4.09 1.11
C ALA A 119 6.94 4.41 2.60
N SER A 120 5.86 5.05 3.09
CA SER A 120 5.68 5.33 4.51
C SER A 120 5.67 4.04 5.36
N ALA A 121 4.95 3.00 4.92
CA ALA A 121 4.86 1.75 5.66
C ALA A 121 6.23 1.06 5.83
N VAL A 122 7.07 1.04 4.81
CA VAL A 122 8.42 0.46 4.94
C VAL A 122 9.35 1.36 5.73
N ALA A 123 9.31 2.67 5.52
CA ALA A 123 10.17 3.60 6.22
C ALA A 123 9.92 3.62 7.74
N HIS A 124 8.69 3.33 8.18
CA HIS A 124 8.35 3.15 9.58
C HIS A 124 8.55 1.70 10.09
N GLY A 125 9.07 0.79 9.28
CA GLY A 125 9.30 -0.60 9.66
C GLY A 125 8.02 -1.44 9.88
N ILE A 126 6.87 -1.01 9.32
CA ILE A 126 5.59 -1.72 9.47
C ILE A 126 5.54 -2.97 8.58
N VAL A 127 6.13 -2.89 7.41
CA VAL A 127 6.26 -4.01 6.47
C VAL A 127 7.71 -4.19 6.03
N ALA A 128 8.08 -5.44 5.74
CA ALA A 128 9.38 -5.77 5.18
C ALA A 128 9.47 -5.46 3.68
N LEU A 129 8.36 -5.66 2.94
CA LEU A 129 8.29 -5.48 1.50
C LEU A 129 7.16 -4.49 1.16
N PRO A 130 7.48 -3.27 0.72
CA PRO A 130 6.48 -2.35 0.19
C PRO A 130 6.20 -2.72 -1.27
N PHE A 131 4.92 -2.71 -1.67
CA PHE A 131 4.56 -2.99 -3.05
C PHE A 131 3.84 -1.80 -3.66
N GLY A 132 4.49 -1.16 -4.60
CA GLY A 132 4.03 0.02 -5.32
C GLY A 132 4.10 -0.14 -6.82
N SER A 133 3.68 0.89 -7.56
CA SER A 133 3.80 0.97 -9.02
C SER A 133 4.63 2.18 -9.41
N ASP A 134 5.42 2.04 -10.45
CA ASP A 134 6.26 3.13 -10.96
C ASP A 134 6.15 3.25 -12.47
N THR A 135 5.44 4.26 -12.95
CA THR A 135 5.40 4.64 -14.37
C THR A 135 6.17 5.94 -14.61
N ARG A 136 6.00 6.93 -13.70
CA ARG A 136 6.67 8.24 -13.75
C ARG A 136 7.35 8.55 -12.41
N ALA A 137 8.19 7.64 -11.92
CA ALA A 137 8.90 7.76 -10.65
C ALA A 137 8.02 7.61 -9.38
N SER A 138 6.84 6.98 -9.47
CA SER A 138 5.92 6.83 -8.34
C SER A 138 6.40 5.91 -7.19
N VAL A 139 7.51 5.20 -7.37
CA VAL A 139 8.24 4.50 -6.30
C VAL A 139 9.58 5.19 -6.07
N ARG A 140 10.26 5.61 -7.12
CA ARG A 140 11.59 6.22 -7.03
C ARG A 140 11.59 7.54 -6.26
N ILE A 141 10.57 8.38 -6.45
CA ILE A 141 10.44 9.66 -5.70
C ILE A 141 10.26 9.38 -4.20
N PRO A 142 9.24 8.63 -3.76
CA PRO A 142 9.08 8.39 -2.32
C PRO A 142 10.16 7.50 -1.70
N ALA A 143 10.94 6.78 -2.50
CA ALA A 143 12.10 6.01 -2.02
C ALA A 143 13.39 6.83 -1.93
N CYS A 144 13.41 8.04 -2.51
CA CYS A 144 14.57 8.92 -2.43
C CYS A 144 14.65 9.54 -1.02
N PRO A 145 15.77 9.44 -0.30
CA PRO A 145 15.90 10.16 0.97
C PRO A 145 15.93 11.67 0.67
N HIS A 146 15.05 12.41 1.35
CA HIS A 146 14.92 13.86 1.21
C HIS A 146 15.63 14.59 2.35
#